data_334081b703dfe6402d03e1e48982a06f
#
_entry.id   334081b703dfe6402d03e1e48982a06f
#
_cell.length_a   1.000
_cell.length_b   1.000
_cell.length_c   1.000
_cell.angle_alpha   90.00
_cell.angle_beta   90.00
_cell.angle_gamma   90.00
#
_symmetry.space_group_name_H-M   'P 1'
#
loop_
_entity.id
_entity.type
_entity.pdbx_description
1 polymer ?
#
loop_
_entity_poly.entity_id
_entity_poly.type
_entity_poly.pdbx_seq_one_letter_code
_entity_poly.pdbx_strand_id
1 'polypeptide(L)'
;MSKIEDQFPGSTMFELRGKQSVRATFKLSQKAIDAIGLVAIHMGIKQKSLFDHIIEDADALGSLAKTIRIRQFKKIPRKQKTFVLSRKTIESLGAISQAYGTPRDALVEYSVKKLESIINAEKARHKERKILQKEIIEHFY
;
A
#
# COMPACT_ATOMS: atom_id res chain seq x y z
N MET A 1 -22.14 -33.81 -8.23
CA MET A 1 -21.42 -32.60 -8.47
C MET A 1 -22.34 -31.41 -8.55
N SER A 2 -21.94 -30.36 -7.96
CA SER A 2 -22.83 -29.23 -7.83
C SER A 2 -22.96 -28.45 -9.11
N LYS A 3 -24.17 -28.01 -9.43
CA LYS A 3 -24.43 -27.09 -10.53
C LYS A 3 -23.70 -25.75 -10.35
N ILE A 4 -23.22 -25.46 -9.14
CA ILE A 4 -22.49 -24.24 -8.80
C ILE A 4 -21.13 -24.23 -9.50
N GLU A 5 -20.44 -25.38 -9.58
CA GLU A 5 -19.16 -25.49 -10.27
C GLU A 5 -19.28 -25.27 -11.77
N ASP A 6 -20.42 -25.65 -12.36
CA ASP A 6 -20.69 -25.40 -13.79
C ASP A 6 -20.99 -23.93 -14.07
N GLN A 7 -21.59 -23.20 -13.10
CA GLN A 7 -21.88 -21.78 -13.22
C GLN A 7 -20.69 -20.90 -12.88
N PHE A 8 -19.85 -21.34 -11.93
CA PHE A 8 -18.69 -20.59 -11.45
C PHE A 8 -17.44 -21.44 -11.56
N PRO A 9 -16.57 -21.18 -12.55
CA PRO A 9 -15.29 -21.86 -12.63
C PRO A 9 -14.55 -21.76 -11.31
N GLY A 10 -13.75 -22.77 -10.94
CA GLY A 10 -13.03 -22.80 -9.68
C GLY A 10 -12.14 -21.58 -9.44
N SER A 11 -11.53 -21.03 -10.50
CA SER A 11 -10.76 -19.80 -10.43
C SER A 11 -11.60 -18.60 -9.99
N THR A 12 -12.86 -18.51 -10.48
CA THR A 12 -13.79 -17.42 -10.12
C THR A 12 -14.19 -17.48 -8.65
N MET A 13 -14.43 -18.67 -8.11
CA MET A 13 -14.73 -18.85 -6.70
C MET A 13 -13.54 -18.47 -5.81
N PHE A 14 -12.35 -18.82 -6.22
CA PHE A 14 -11.11 -18.41 -5.55
C PHE A 14 -10.95 -16.90 -5.52
N GLU A 15 -11.21 -16.24 -6.64
CA GLU A 15 -11.15 -14.79 -6.74
C GLU A 15 -12.17 -14.12 -5.83
N LEU A 16 -13.39 -14.62 -5.81
CA LEU A 16 -14.45 -14.09 -4.94
C LEU A 16 -14.08 -14.25 -3.47
N ARG A 17 -13.55 -15.40 -3.08
CA ARG A 17 -13.09 -15.66 -1.72
C ARG A 17 -11.95 -14.72 -1.32
N GLY A 18 -10.98 -14.50 -2.23
CA GLY A 18 -9.87 -13.60 -2.00
C GLY A 18 -10.30 -12.14 -1.83
N LYS A 19 -11.44 -11.76 -2.42
CA LYS A 19 -11.99 -10.40 -2.33
C LYS A 19 -12.81 -10.16 -1.06
N GLN A 20 -13.11 -11.20 -0.29
CA GLN A 20 -13.83 -11.02 0.98
C GLN A 20 -13.09 -10.05 1.88
N SER A 21 -13.85 -9.15 2.48
CA SER A 21 -13.31 -8.15 3.41
C SER A 21 -13.04 -8.78 4.77
N VAL A 22 -11.87 -8.57 5.30
CA VAL A 22 -11.49 -8.98 6.64
C VAL A 22 -10.84 -7.80 7.36
N ARG A 23 -10.94 -7.78 8.68
CA ARG A 23 -10.32 -6.75 9.50
C ARG A 23 -8.92 -7.18 9.90
N ALA A 24 -7.98 -6.27 9.78
CA ALA A 24 -6.61 -6.48 10.23
C ALA A 24 -6.14 -5.27 11.03
N THR A 25 -5.48 -5.54 12.15
CA THR A 25 -4.95 -4.51 13.03
C THR A 25 -3.44 -4.46 12.89
N PHE A 26 -2.93 -3.27 12.65
CA PHE A 26 -1.50 -2.99 12.56
C PHE A 26 -1.10 -1.98 13.61
N LYS A 27 0.14 -2.05 14.06
CA LYS A 27 0.76 -1.02 14.88
C LYS A 27 1.66 -0.18 14.00
N LEU A 28 1.21 1.03 13.69
CA LEU A 28 1.87 1.94 12.76
C LEU A 28 2.14 3.29 13.42
N SER A 29 3.15 4.00 12.91
CA SER A 29 3.37 5.38 13.34
C SER A 29 2.18 6.25 12.92
N GLN A 30 1.95 7.34 13.63
CA GLN A 30 0.91 8.30 13.25
C GLN A 30 1.15 8.82 11.83
N LYS A 31 2.41 9.05 11.49
CA LYS A 31 2.79 9.49 10.14
C LYS A 31 2.39 8.50 9.06
N ALA A 32 2.57 7.21 9.30
CA ALA A 32 2.13 6.16 8.34
C ALA A 32 0.62 6.07 8.26
N ILE A 33 -0.08 6.17 9.39
CA ILE A 33 -1.56 6.18 9.42
C ILE A 33 -2.09 7.35 8.58
N ASP A 34 -1.56 8.55 8.79
CA ASP A 34 -1.95 9.73 8.04
C ASP A 34 -1.62 9.58 6.54
N ALA A 35 -0.46 9.01 6.23
CA ALA A 35 -0.03 8.77 4.86
C ALA A 35 -0.98 7.82 4.11
N ILE A 36 -1.51 6.79 4.76
CA ILE A 36 -2.49 5.89 4.16
C ILE A 36 -3.70 6.67 3.65
N GLY A 37 -4.24 7.57 4.46
CA GLY A 37 -5.35 8.41 4.06
C GLY A 37 -5.01 9.36 2.92
N LEU A 38 -3.89 10.04 3.02
CA LEU A 38 -3.45 11.02 2.03
C LEU A 38 -3.13 10.38 0.68
N VAL A 39 -2.43 9.24 0.69
CA VAL A 39 -2.07 8.52 -0.54
C VAL A 39 -3.33 7.99 -1.22
N ALA A 40 -4.27 7.41 -0.48
CA ALA A 40 -5.52 6.92 -1.03
C ALA A 40 -6.33 8.05 -1.69
N ILE A 41 -6.43 9.20 -1.04
CA ILE A 41 -7.10 10.37 -1.59
C ILE A 41 -6.40 10.85 -2.87
N HIS A 42 -5.08 10.95 -2.85
CA HIS A 42 -4.30 11.37 -4.01
C HIS A 42 -4.49 10.43 -5.21
N MET A 43 -4.52 9.13 -4.96
CA MET A 43 -4.73 8.12 -6.00
C MET A 43 -6.21 7.98 -6.41
N GLY A 44 -7.13 8.61 -5.68
CA GLY A 44 -8.57 8.50 -5.95
C GLY A 44 -9.13 7.11 -5.70
N ILE A 45 -8.58 6.38 -4.74
CA ILE A 45 -8.98 5.01 -4.42
C ILE A 45 -9.34 4.87 -2.94
N LYS A 46 -10.03 3.79 -2.60
CA LYS A 46 -10.32 3.44 -1.20
C LYS A 46 -9.04 2.93 -0.52
N GLN A 47 -8.96 3.05 0.79
CA GLN A 47 -7.82 2.53 1.56
C GLN A 47 -7.63 1.02 1.35
N LYS A 48 -8.72 0.25 1.27
CA LYS A 48 -8.67 -1.18 0.94
C LYS A 48 -7.91 -1.43 -0.37
N SER A 49 -8.21 -0.66 -1.40
CA SER A 49 -7.54 -0.76 -2.70
C SER A 49 -6.07 -0.35 -2.63
N LEU A 50 -5.74 0.60 -1.77
CA LEU A 50 -4.35 1.00 -1.54
C LEU A 50 -3.53 -0.17 -1.00
N PHE A 51 -4.06 -0.93 -0.04
CA PHE A 51 -3.38 -2.12 0.47
C PHE A 51 -3.20 -3.19 -0.62
N ASP A 52 -4.20 -3.40 -1.46
CA ASP A 52 -4.09 -4.30 -2.62
C ASP A 52 -2.96 -3.85 -3.55
N HIS A 53 -2.85 -2.56 -3.78
CA HIS A 53 -1.80 -1.97 -4.61
C HIS A 53 -0.39 -2.18 -4.03
N ILE A 54 -0.23 -2.04 -2.72
CA ILE A 54 1.05 -2.30 -2.03
C ILE A 54 1.52 -3.73 -2.23
N ILE A 55 0.61 -4.69 -2.24
CA ILE A 55 0.90 -6.12 -2.33
C ILE A 55 1.04 -6.61 -3.77
N GLU A 56 0.56 -5.84 -4.74
CA GLU A 56 0.50 -6.22 -6.15
C GLU A 56 1.87 -6.63 -6.71
N ASP A 57 2.93 -5.95 -6.29
CA ASP A 57 4.29 -6.30 -6.67
C ASP A 57 5.02 -6.95 -5.50
N ALA A 58 4.92 -8.28 -5.43
CA ALA A 58 5.56 -9.06 -4.37
C ALA A 58 7.09 -8.95 -4.39
N ASP A 59 7.70 -8.80 -5.57
CA ASP A 59 9.15 -8.67 -5.70
C ASP A 59 9.62 -7.33 -5.14
N ALA A 60 8.90 -6.26 -5.42
CA ALA A 60 9.20 -4.94 -4.87
C ALA A 60 9.04 -4.94 -3.33
N LEU A 61 8.00 -5.58 -2.82
CA LEU A 61 7.76 -5.68 -1.40
C LEU A 61 8.83 -6.53 -0.69
N GLY A 62 9.26 -7.62 -1.34
CA GLY A 62 10.36 -8.46 -0.85
C GLY A 62 11.70 -7.70 -0.82
N SER A 63 11.98 -6.94 -1.86
CA SER A 63 13.17 -6.07 -1.91
C SER A 63 13.15 -5.03 -0.81
N LEU A 64 12.00 -4.43 -0.56
CA LEU A 64 11.81 -3.49 0.54
C LEU A 64 12.05 -4.17 1.89
N ALA A 65 11.51 -5.37 2.09
CA ALA A 65 11.68 -6.13 3.33
C ALA A 65 13.15 -6.32 3.70
N LYS A 66 14.00 -6.56 2.71
CA LYS A 66 15.45 -6.73 2.91
C LYS A 66 16.13 -5.47 3.42
N THR A 67 15.58 -4.30 3.16
CA THR A 67 16.16 -3.01 3.55
C THR A 67 15.69 -2.52 4.92
N ILE A 68 14.63 -3.11 5.46
CA ILE A 68 14.03 -2.67 6.72
C ILE A 68 14.94 -3.03 7.89
N ARG A 69 15.28 -2.02 8.70
CA ARG A 69 16.03 -2.19 9.95
C ARG A 69 15.03 -2.38 11.09
N ILE A 70 14.82 -3.63 11.47
CA ILE A 70 13.80 -4.02 12.46
C ILE A 70 14.03 -3.35 13.81
N ARG A 71 15.28 -3.21 14.24
CA ARG A 71 15.61 -2.56 15.52
C ARG A 71 15.17 -1.10 15.54
N GLN A 72 15.35 -0.38 14.43
CA GLN A 72 14.90 1.01 14.30
C GLN A 72 13.38 1.08 14.26
N PHE A 73 12.76 0.18 13.51
CA PHE A 73 11.31 0.11 13.45
C PHE A 73 10.68 -0.10 14.84
N LYS A 74 11.24 -0.98 15.65
CA LYS A 74 10.74 -1.24 17.02
C LYS A 74 10.83 -0.03 17.94
N LYS A 75 11.70 0.94 17.65
CA LYS A 75 11.85 2.17 18.44
C LYS A 75 10.84 3.26 18.06
N ILE A 76 10.16 3.13 16.94
CA ILE A 76 9.21 4.12 16.48
C ILE A 76 7.93 4.05 17.34
N PRO A 77 7.45 5.17 17.89
CA PRO A 77 6.15 5.20 18.57
C PRO A 77 5.04 4.81 17.58
N ARG A 78 4.24 3.83 17.96
CA ARG A 78 3.23 3.25 17.07
C ARG A 78 1.89 3.13 17.78
N LYS A 79 0.82 3.25 17.00
CA LYS A 79 -0.56 3.12 17.47
C LYS A 79 -1.25 1.98 16.75
N GLN A 80 -2.15 1.31 17.43
CA GLN A 80 -3.00 0.30 16.80
C GLN A 80 -4.03 0.98 15.92
N LYS A 81 -4.17 0.48 14.71
CA LYS A 81 -5.20 0.91 13.77
C LYS A 81 -5.74 -0.31 13.04
N THR A 82 -7.06 -0.42 12.97
CA THR A 82 -7.73 -1.51 12.26
C THR A 82 -8.18 -1.02 10.89
N PHE A 83 -7.86 -1.81 9.88
CA PHE A 83 -8.26 -1.54 8.51
C PHE A 83 -9.08 -2.71 7.97
N VAL A 84 -9.91 -2.42 6.99
CA VAL A 84 -10.63 -3.45 6.24
C VAL A 84 -9.82 -3.77 5.00
N LEU A 85 -9.36 -4.99 4.87
CA LEU A 85 -8.53 -5.46 3.77
C LEU A 85 -9.18 -6.64 3.07
N SER A 86 -8.74 -6.94 1.86
CA SER A 86 -9.12 -8.19 1.23
C SER A 86 -8.34 -9.36 1.86
N ARG A 87 -9.00 -10.52 1.94
CA ARG A 87 -8.37 -11.74 2.47
C ARG A 87 -7.08 -12.08 1.74
N LYS A 88 -7.09 -11.97 0.42
CA LYS A 88 -5.91 -12.20 -0.44
C LYS A 88 -4.73 -11.31 -0.03
N THR A 89 -5.00 -10.05 0.25
CA THR A 89 -3.98 -9.09 0.67
C THR A 89 -3.35 -9.50 2.00
N ILE A 90 -4.18 -9.89 2.97
CA ILE A 90 -3.68 -10.32 4.28
C ILE A 90 -2.85 -11.60 4.16
N GLU A 91 -3.31 -12.55 3.38
CA GLU A 91 -2.59 -13.81 3.15
C GLU A 91 -1.25 -13.57 2.46
N SER A 92 -1.22 -12.73 1.43
CA SER A 92 0.01 -12.37 0.73
C SER A 92 1.00 -11.64 1.62
N LEU A 93 0.49 -10.70 2.42
CA LEU A 93 1.32 -9.95 3.37
C LEU A 93 1.93 -10.88 4.42
N GLY A 94 1.15 -11.83 4.94
CA GLY A 94 1.62 -12.84 5.88
C GLY A 94 2.69 -13.75 5.28
N ALA A 95 2.52 -14.17 4.03
CA ALA A 95 3.49 -15.00 3.32
C ALA A 95 4.83 -14.28 3.13
N ILE A 96 4.79 -13.02 2.72
CA ILE A 96 6.00 -12.20 2.55
C ILE A 96 6.67 -11.95 3.90
N SER A 97 5.89 -11.66 4.92
CA SER A 97 6.39 -11.48 6.29
C SER A 97 7.17 -12.69 6.76
N GLN A 98 6.64 -13.90 6.55
CA GLN A 98 7.32 -15.14 6.91
C GLN A 98 8.58 -15.38 6.05
N ALA A 99 8.47 -15.19 4.75
CA ALA A 99 9.56 -15.45 3.82
C ALA A 99 10.81 -14.60 4.11
N TYR A 100 10.62 -13.37 4.56
CA TYR A 100 11.72 -12.42 4.80
C TYR A 100 11.98 -12.18 6.29
N GLY A 101 11.25 -12.81 7.18
CA GLY A 101 11.40 -12.61 8.62
C GLY A 101 11.14 -11.17 9.05
N THR A 102 10.26 -10.48 8.36
CA THR A 102 9.95 -9.06 8.60
C THR A 102 8.51 -8.92 9.10
N PRO A 103 8.26 -8.19 10.21
CA PRO A 103 6.90 -7.99 10.72
C PRO A 103 5.98 -7.35 9.66
N ARG A 104 4.73 -7.80 9.60
CA ARG A 104 3.73 -7.20 8.69
C ARG A 104 3.59 -5.70 8.93
N ASP A 105 3.63 -5.28 10.19
CA ASP A 105 3.54 -3.87 10.55
C ASP A 105 4.65 -3.05 9.89
N ALA A 106 5.86 -3.56 9.88
CA ALA A 106 7.01 -2.92 9.24
C ALA A 106 6.85 -2.84 7.72
N LEU A 107 6.34 -3.90 7.09
CA LEU A 107 6.09 -3.91 5.65
C LEU A 107 5.09 -2.83 5.26
N VAL A 108 4.00 -2.70 6.00
CA VAL A 108 2.99 -1.66 5.75
C VAL A 108 3.57 -0.28 6.00
N GLU A 109 4.25 -0.09 7.13
CA GLU A 109 4.85 1.18 7.52
C GLU A 109 5.75 1.75 6.42
N TYR A 110 6.70 0.97 5.97
CA TYR A 110 7.70 1.43 4.99
C TYR A 110 7.18 1.47 3.56
N SER A 111 6.24 0.59 3.20
CA SER A 111 5.60 0.64 1.88
C SER A 111 4.79 1.92 1.69
N VAL A 112 4.03 2.30 2.70
CA VAL A 112 3.22 3.53 2.66
C VAL A 112 4.11 4.75 2.64
N LYS A 113 5.16 4.78 3.44
CA LYS A 113 6.14 5.89 3.45
C LYS A 113 6.83 6.05 2.10
N LYS A 114 7.16 4.94 1.45
CA LYS A 114 7.76 4.95 0.10
C LYS A 114 6.79 5.54 -0.93
N LEU A 115 5.54 5.14 -0.91
CA LEU A 115 4.51 5.69 -1.79
C LEU A 115 4.32 7.19 -1.56
N GLU A 116 4.24 7.62 -0.31
CA GLU A 116 4.12 9.04 0.02
C GLU A 116 5.31 9.83 -0.53
N SER A 117 6.52 9.31 -0.37
CA SER A 117 7.74 9.93 -0.89
C SER A 117 7.69 10.10 -2.42
N ILE A 118 7.25 9.06 -3.13
CA ILE A 118 7.11 9.09 -4.60
C ILE A 118 6.09 10.15 -5.01
N ILE A 119 4.94 10.20 -4.34
CA ILE A 119 3.87 11.16 -4.63
C ILE A 119 4.35 12.58 -4.37
N ASN A 120 5.06 12.82 -3.27
CA ASN A 120 5.60 14.14 -2.96
C ASN A 120 6.62 14.59 -3.99
N ALA A 121 7.47 13.69 -4.49
CA ALA A 121 8.41 13.99 -5.55
C ALA A 121 7.70 14.35 -6.87
N GLU A 122 6.63 13.64 -7.21
CA GLU A 122 5.82 13.93 -8.39
C GLU A 122 5.13 15.30 -8.27
N LYS A 123 4.57 15.62 -7.10
CA LYS A 123 3.96 16.93 -6.84
C LYS A 123 4.96 18.06 -6.97
N ALA A 124 6.17 17.89 -6.46
CA ALA A 124 7.24 18.87 -6.56
C ALA A 124 7.61 19.12 -8.03
N ARG A 125 7.80 18.05 -8.82
CA ARG A 125 8.09 18.17 -10.26
C ARG A 125 6.97 18.87 -11.02
N HIS A 126 5.73 18.56 -10.72
CA HIS A 126 4.58 19.19 -11.34
C HIS A 126 4.52 20.68 -11.02
N LYS A 127 4.81 21.06 -9.79
CA LYS A 127 4.88 22.45 -9.36
C LYS A 127 5.99 23.23 -10.09
N GLU A 128 7.17 22.63 -10.24
CA GLU A 128 8.28 23.20 -10.99
C GLU A 128 7.91 23.42 -12.46
N ARG A 129 7.25 22.46 -13.10
CA ARG A 129 6.78 22.57 -14.48
C ARG A 129 5.80 23.73 -14.64
N LYS A 130 4.87 23.92 -13.71
CA LYS A 130 3.93 25.03 -13.74
C LYS A 130 4.63 26.38 -13.62
N ILE A 131 5.63 26.49 -12.77
CA ILE A 131 6.43 27.71 -12.61
C ILE A 131 7.16 28.02 -13.91
N LEU A 132 7.82 27.03 -14.52
CA LEU A 132 8.52 27.18 -15.78
C LEU A 132 7.58 27.62 -16.92
N GLN A 133 6.41 27.01 -17.02
CA GLN A 133 5.40 27.39 -18.02
C GLN A 133 4.95 28.83 -17.82
N LYS A 134 4.73 29.25 -16.60
CA LYS A 134 4.34 30.62 -16.26
C LYS A 134 5.45 31.61 -16.64
N GLU A 135 6.69 31.32 -16.32
CA GLU A 135 7.84 32.15 -16.69
C GLU A 135 7.98 32.29 -18.22
N ILE A 136 7.81 31.20 -18.95
CA ILE A 136 7.85 31.22 -20.43
C ILE A 136 6.76 32.14 -20.99
N ILE A 137 5.53 32.02 -20.49
CA ILE A 137 4.40 32.84 -20.93
C ILE A 137 4.66 34.31 -20.62
N GLU A 138 5.13 34.66 -19.44
CA GLU A 138 5.44 36.02 -19.03
C GLU A 138 6.58 36.62 -19.89
N HIS A 139 7.52 35.78 -20.32
CA HIS A 139 8.65 36.24 -21.15
C HIS A 139 8.25 36.49 -22.59
N PHE A 140 7.30 35.77 -23.15
CA PHE A 140 6.85 35.88 -24.54
C PHE A 140 5.64 36.80 -24.74
N TYR A 141 4.94 37.16 -23.70
CA TYR A 141 3.81 38.07 -23.71
C TYR A 141 4.07 39.31 -22.86
#